data_73a3785e091c4224b398d826c0fdd25e
#
_entry.id   73a3785e091c4224b398d826c0fdd25e
#
_cell.length_a   1.000
_cell.length_b   1.000
_cell.length_c   1.000
_cell.angle_alpha   90.00
_cell.angle_beta   90.00
_cell.angle_gamma   90.00
#
_symmetry.space_group_name_H-M   'P 1'
#
loop_
_entity.id
_entity.type
_entity.pdbx_description
1 polymer ?
#
loop_
_entity_poly.entity_id
_entity_poly.type
_entity_poly.pdbx_seq_one_letter_code
_entity_poly.pdbx_strand_id
1 'polypeptide(L)'
;NIVMAFSIIIGLKAVFASVSMSYYLKKTFKKDGLLTCLFGVLYAFSGYFCAYYWNIMWLDGMVFLPLIMLGINKIIDEDNPVVYIVFLAIMLFANYFISYMICIFSVIYFIGLFIYRGNFKIKNILKKILMFALSSVLAAGLVSFMLIPLAHSLSSISATGDTFPELSSSFKISDFIFNHFTGVNRTVFASDTLPLPNVYPGMLTLVLILLIFMNKKINLKFKIISLIIILFFFFSFNVTTLDFVWHAFHVPND
;
A
#
# COMPACT_ATOMS: atom_id res chain seq x y z
N ASN A 1 -3.03 32.94 1.69
CA ASN A 1 -4.10 32.39 0.88
C ASN A 1 -4.16 30.87 1.12
N ILE A 2 -5.31 30.36 1.57
CA ILE A 2 -5.49 28.93 1.94
C ILE A 2 -5.28 28.02 0.73
N VAL A 3 -5.71 28.42 -0.46
CA VAL A 3 -5.55 27.67 -1.71
C VAL A 3 -4.08 27.48 -2.04
N MET A 4 -3.27 28.53 -1.86
CA MET A 4 -1.83 28.46 -2.10
C MET A 4 -1.14 27.52 -1.10
N ALA A 5 -1.51 27.58 0.18
CA ALA A 5 -0.97 26.66 1.19
C ALA A 5 -1.31 25.20 0.86
N PHE A 6 -2.56 24.94 0.45
CA PHE A 6 -3.03 23.63 0.04
C PHE A 6 -2.22 23.08 -1.15
N SER A 7 -2.04 23.90 -2.19
CA SER A 7 -1.26 23.53 -3.38
C SER A 7 0.20 23.23 -3.04
N ILE A 8 0.81 24.01 -2.14
CA ILE A 8 2.19 23.79 -1.69
C ILE A 8 2.29 22.44 -0.94
N ILE A 9 1.35 22.13 -0.04
CA ILE A 9 1.34 20.87 0.70
C ILE A 9 1.22 19.67 -0.25
N ILE A 10 0.32 19.72 -1.23
CA ILE A 10 0.18 18.68 -2.24
C ILE A 10 1.49 18.49 -3.01
N GLY A 11 2.08 19.59 -3.48
CA GLY A 11 3.37 19.56 -4.18
C GLY A 11 4.50 18.94 -3.34
N LEU A 12 4.59 19.32 -2.06
CA LEU A 12 5.58 18.75 -1.13
C LEU A 12 5.34 17.23 -0.93
N LYS A 13 4.10 16.79 -0.79
CA LYS A 13 3.80 15.35 -0.67
C LYS A 13 4.17 14.57 -1.92
N ALA A 14 3.96 15.13 -3.12
CA ALA A 14 4.43 14.51 -4.36
C ALA A 14 5.97 14.37 -4.38
N VAL A 15 6.69 15.43 -3.99
CA VAL A 15 8.15 15.40 -3.89
C VAL A 15 8.61 14.34 -2.87
N PHE A 16 8.05 14.33 -1.67
CA PHE A 16 8.40 13.34 -0.64
C PHE A 16 8.08 11.91 -1.06
N ALA A 17 6.94 11.66 -1.71
CA ALA A 17 6.60 10.35 -2.26
C ALA A 17 7.61 9.91 -3.32
N SER A 18 8.00 10.81 -4.23
CA SER A 18 9.02 10.55 -5.24
C SER A 18 10.39 10.22 -4.62
N VAL A 19 10.81 11.00 -3.63
CA VAL A 19 12.10 10.81 -2.94
C VAL A 19 12.11 9.51 -2.15
N SER A 20 11.04 9.21 -1.40
CA SER A 20 10.95 7.98 -0.60
C SER A 20 10.98 6.73 -1.47
N MET A 21 10.26 6.73 -2.60
CA MET A 21 10.30 5.61 -3.55
C MET A 21 11.68 5.50 -4.22
N SER A 22 12.28 6.60 -4.66
CA SER A 22 13.64 6.59 -5.23
C SER A 22 14.66 6.03 -4.24
N TYR A 23 14.56 6.42 -2.97
CA TYR A 23 15.43 5.93 -1.91
C TYR A 23 15.22 4.43 -1.64
N TYR A 24 13.96 3.98 -1.59
CA TYR A 24 13.63 2.56 -1.48
C TYR A 24 14.23 1.74 -2.63
N LEU A 25 14.06 2.20 -3.87
CA LEU A 25 14.60 1.53 -5.06
C LEU A 25 16.13 1.47 -5.04
N LYS A 26 16.80 2.59 -4.71
CA LYS A 26 18.26 2.66 -4.58
C LYS A 26 18.77 1.65 -3.56
N LYS A 27 18.15 1.57 -2.38
CA LYS A 27 18.57 0.65 -1.30
C LYS A 27 18.27 -0.82 -1.62
N THR A 28 17.09 -1.09 -2.19
CA THR A 28 16.64 -2.46 -2.47
C THR A 28 17.38 -3.10 -3.64
N PHE A 29 17.58 -2.36 -4.72
CA PHE A 29 18.22 -2.87 -5.94
C PHE A 29 19.71 -2.53 -6.02
N LYS A 30 20.25 -1.77 -5.07
CA LYS A 30 21.65 -1.33 -5.04
C LYS A 30 22.07 -0.62 -6.34
N LYS A 31 21.14 0.08 -6.98
CA LYS A 31 21.35 0.86 -8.20
C LYS A 31 21.05 2.32 -7.91
N ASP A 32 21.89 3.18 -8.42
CA ASP A 32 21.75 4.63 -8.37
C ASP A 32 21.63 5.19 -9.78
N GLY A 33 21.05 6.37 -9.91
CA GLY A 33 21.01 7.11 -11.16
C GLY A 33 19.61 7.55 -11.57
N LEU A 34 19.52 8.07 -12.79
CA LEU A 34 18.31 8.68 -13.34
C LEU A 34 17.10 7.74 -13.33
N LEU A 35 17.30 6.43 -13.52
CA LEU A 35 16.20 5.47 -13.53
C LEU A 35 15.49 5.36 -12.18
N THR A 36 16.22 5.42 -11.07
CA THR A 36 15.57 5.37 -9.74
C THR A 36 14.75 6.64 -9.48
N CYS A 37 15.24 7.79 -9.92
CA CYS A 37 14.49 9.05 -9.86
C CYS A 37 13.24 9.01 -10.75
N LEU A 38 13.37 8.52 -11.99
CA LEU A 38 12.26 8.38 -12.92
C LEU A 38 11.13 7.52 -12.32
N PHE A 39 11.46 6.34 -11.79
CA PHE A 39 10.46 5.49 -11.15
C PHE A 39 9.88 6.09 -9.88
N GLY A 40 10.65 6.88 -9.14
CA GLY A 40 10.12 7.66 -8.02
C GLY A 40 9.08 8.69 -8.46
N VAL A 41 9.33 9.40 -9.55
CA VAL A 41 8.38 10.37 -10.14
C VAL A 41 7.14 9.66 -10.67
N LEU A 42 7.28 8.53 -11.38
CA LEU A 42 6.15 7.74 -11.87
C LEU A 42 5.26 7.24 -10.72
N TYR A 43 5.86 6.84 -9.61
CA TYR A 43 5.12 6.47 -8.41
C TYR A 43 4.33 7.64 -7.82
N ALA A 44 4.99 8.80 -7.66
CA ALA A 44 4.37 9.99 -7.09
C ALA A 44 3.22 10.53 -7.94
N PHE A 45 3.25 10.35 -9.26
CA PHE A 45 2.18 10.76 -10.18
C PHE A 45 1.38 9.57 -10.70
N SER A 46 1.23 8.52 -9.89
CA SER A 46 0.33 7.40 -10.19
C SER A 46 -1.13 7.84 -10.21
N GLY A 47 -2.02 7.01 -10.78
CA GLY A 47 -3.45 7.27 -10.82
C GLY A 47 -4.06 7.53 -9.45
N TYR A 48 -3.58 6.87 -8.40
CA TYR A 48 -4.02 7.12 -7.03
C TYR A 48 -3.76 8.58 -6.60
N PHE A 49 -2.54 9.10 -6.81
CA PHE A 49 -2.22 10.48 -6.47
C PHE A 49 -3.09 11.46 -7.28
N CYS A 50 -3.22 11.21 -8.59
CA CYS A 50 -4.00 12.09 -9.48
C CYS A 50 -5.50 12.07 -9.18
N ALA A 51 -6.02 10.95 -8.64
CA ALA A 51 -7.41 10.83 -8.26
C ALA A 51 -7.71 11.46 -6.88
N TYR A 52 -6.80 11.29 -5.92
CA TYR A 52 -7.03 11.63 -4.52
C TYR A 52 -6.16 12.79 -3.99
N TYR A 53 -5.56 13.62 -4.86
CA TYR A 53 -4.73 14.76 -4.43
C TYR A 53 -5.46 15.76 -3.53
N TRP A 54 -6.77 15.86 -3.64
CA TRP A 54 -7.63 16.70 -2.80
C TRP A 54 -7.74 16.18 -1.36
N ASN A 55 -7.56 14.89 -1.13
CA ASN A 55 -7.56 14.28 0.19
C ASN A 55 -6.11 14.17 0.70
N ILE A 56 -5.59 15.28 1.21
CA ILE A 56 -4.18 15.41 1.63
C ILE A 56 -3.77 14.33 2.63
N MET A 57 -4.66 13.92 3.54
CA MET A 57 -4.36 12.94 4.59
C MET A 57 -4.05 11.55 4.02
N TRP A 58 -4.62 11.19 2.87
CA TRP A 58 -4.38 9.89 2.24
C TRP A 58 -3.01 9.82 1.55
N LEU A 59 -2.48 10.98 1.12
CA LEU A 59 -1.19 11.05 0.45
C LEU A 59 0.00 10.71 1.36
N ASP A 60 -0.18 10.76 2.68
CA ASP A 60 0.83 10.32 3.64
C ASP A 60 1.18 8.84 3.46
N GLY A 61 0.19 8.02 3.11
CA GLY A 61 0.41 6.63 2.74
C GLY A 61 1.43 6.46 1.63
N MET A 62 1.35 7.28 0.59
CA MET A 62 2.32 7.23 -0.52
C MET A 62 3.72 7.67 -0.09
N VAL A 63 3.82 8.62 0.84
CA VAL A 63 5.13 9.07 1.35
C VAL A 63 5.81 8.00 2.19
N PHE A 64 5.08 7.36 3.11
CA PHE A 64 5.68 6.46 4.10
C PHE A 64 5.71 4.99 3.67
N LEU A 65 4.83 4.54 2.76
CA LEU A 65 4.80 3.15 2.30
C LEU A 65 6.16 2.63 1.79
N PRO A 66 6.90 3.33 0.90
CA PRO A 66 8.21 2.86 0.44
C PRO A 66 9.23 2.71 1.58
N LEU A 67 9.16 3.57 2.60
CA LEU A 67 10.07 3.54 3.75
C LEU A 67 9.71 2.40 4.72
N ILE A 68 8.43 2.10 4.88
CA ILE A 68 7.94 0.93 5.61
C ILE A 68 8.40 -0.35 4.91
N MET A 69 8.26 -0.45 3.58
CA MET A 69 8.76 -1.57 2.79
C MET A 69 10.27 -1.74 2.94
N LEU A 70 11.04 -0.63 2.94
CA LEU A 70 12.47 -0.66 3.20
C LEU A 70 12.78 -1.20 4.60
N GLY A 71 11.98 -0.82 5.59
CA GLY A 71 12.08 -1.34 6.96
C GLY A 71 11.86 -2.86 7.01
N ILE A 72 10.87 -3.38 6.29
CA ILE A 72 10.62 -4.83 6.17
C ILE A 72 11.81 -5.54 5.50
N ASN A 73 12.38 -4.95 4.42
CA ASN A 73 13.59 -5.48 3.80
C ASN A 73 14.72 -5.60 4.84
N LYS A 74 14.92 -4.58 5.69
CA LYS A 74 15.95 -4.59 6.72
C LYS A 74 15.69 -5.60 7.84
N ILE A 75 14.45 -5.84 8.22
CA ILE A 75 14.09 -6.93 9.15
C ILE A 75 14.53 -8.27 8.57
N ILE A 76 14.24 -8.53 7.29
CA ILE A 76 14.54 -9.83 6.66
C ILE A 76 16.04 -9.99 6.38
N ASP A 77 16.69 -8.95 5.85
CA ASP A 77 18.06 -9.04 5.36
C ASP A 77 19.12 -8.76 6.47
N GLU A 78 18.82 -7.81 7.39
CA GLU A 78 19.80 -7.24 8.32
C GLU A 78 19.47 -7.49 9.80
N ASP A 79 18.34 -8.11 10.15
CA ASP A 79 17.83 -8.21 11.52
C ASP A 79 17.62 -6.83 12.20
N ASN A 80 17.33 -5.79 11.42
CA ASN A 80 17.18 -4.42 11.91
C ASN A 80 15.75 -3.90 11.74
N PRO A 81 14.97 -3.78 12.84
CA PRO A 81 13.58 -3.35 12.78
C PRO A 81 13.38 -1.83 12.87
N VAL A 82 14.42 -1.04 13.18
CA VAL A 82 14.29 0.38 13.55
C VAL A 82 13.55 1.19 12.49
N VAL A 83 13.93 1.04 11.22
CA VAL A 83 13.33 1.79 10.10
C VAL A 83 11.84 1.47 9.98
N TYR A 84 11.46 0.19 10.14
CA TYR A 84 10.08 -0.25 10.11
C TYR A 84 9.26 0.37 11.26
N ILE A 85 9.77 0.28 12.49
CA ILE A 85 9.11 0.81 13.69
C ILE A 85 8.87 2.31 13.55
N VAL A 86 9.89 3.07 13.17
CA VAL A 86 9.81 4.53 13.07
C VAL A 86 8.78 4.96 12.02
N PHE A 87 8.87 4.44 10.80
CA PHE A 87 7.98 4.90 9.74
C PHE A 87 6.57 4.36 9.87
N LEU A 88 6.38 3.17 10.44
CA LEU A 88 5.04 2.67 10.77
C LEU A 88 4.40 3.51 11.89
N ALA A 89 5.15 3.86 12.94
CA ALA A 89 4.63 4.72 14.01
C ALA A 89 4.23 6.11 13.49
N ILE A 90 5.08 6.74 12.66
CA ILE A 90 4.75 8.03 12.03
C ILE A 90 3.48 7.92 11.18
N MET A 91 3.35 6.85 10.40
CA MET A 91 2.19 6.65 9.55
C MET A 91 0.91 6.41 10.36
N LEU A 92 0.98 5.60 11.42
CA LEU A 92 -0.12 5.37 12.36
C LEU A 92 -0.59 6.68 13.02
N PHE A 93 0.36 7.55 13.36
CA PHE A 93 0.06 8.88 13.90
C PHE A 93 -0.57 9.80 12.85
N ALA A 94 -0.09 9.80 11.61
CA ALA A 94 -0.54 10.69 10.56
C ALA A 94 -1.96 10.37 10.06
N ASN A 95 -2.26 9.08 9.87
CA ASN A 95 -3.57 8.63 9.39
C ASN A 95 -3.81 7.16 9.78
N TYR A 96 -4.68 6.92 10.74
CA TYR A 96 -4.98 5.58 11.24
C TYR A 96 -5.65 4.68 10.20
N PHE A 97 -6.54 5.23 9.36
CA PHE A 97 -7.31 4.46 8.39
C PHE A 97 -6.42 3.91 7.26
N ILE A 98 -5.63 4.78 6.63
CA ILE A 98 -4.65 4.34 5.61
C ILE A 98 -3.57 3.45 6.24
N SER A 99 -3.19 3.71 7.49
CA SER A 99 -2.23 2.85 8.21
C SER A 99 -2.74 1.44 8.41
N TYR A 100 -4.02 1.26 8.66
CA TYR A 100 -4.62 -0.06 8.77
C TYR A 100 -4.44 -0.85 7.46
N MET A 101 -4.73 -0.24 6.32
CA MET A 101 -4.50 -0.86 5.00
C MET A 101 -3.01 -1.16 4.77
N ILE A 102 -2.12 -0.24 5.17
CA ILE A 102 -0.67 -0.44 5.09
C ILE A 102 -0.21 -1.59 6.00
N CYS A 103 -0.81 -1.79 7.17
CA CYS A 103 -0.50 -2.92 8.03
C CYS A 103 -0.86 -4.25 7.35
N ILE A 104 -2.04 -4.36 6.73
CA ILE A 104 -2.43 -5.55 5.96
C ILE A 104 -1.43 -5.78 4.81
N PHE A 105 -1.15 -4.74 4.03
CA PHE A 105 -0.16 -4.80 2.95
C PHE A 105 1.22 -5.23 3.45
N SER A 106 1.66 -4.72 4.62
CA SER A 106 2.95 -5.05 5.21
C SER A 106 3.08 -6.53 5.56
N VAL A 107 2.01 -7.16 6.03
CA VAL A 107 1.97 -8.61 6.26
C VAL A 107 2.14 -9.38 4.95
N ILE A 108 1.39 -9.00 3.91
CA ILE A 108 1.46 -9.66 2.59
C ILE A 108 2.86 -9.49 1.99
N TYR A 109 3.39 -8.27 2.05
CA TYR A 109 4.73 -7.97 1.56
C TYR A 109 5.82 -8.73 2.33
N PHE A 110 5.72 -8.77 3.67
CA PHE A 110 6.63 -9.54 4.51
C PHE A 110 6.62 -11.02 4.14
N ILE A 111 5.45 -11.63 4.00
CA ILE A 111 5.31 -13.04 3.62
C ILE A 111 5.92 -13.29 2.23
N GLY A 112 5.56 -12.48 1.25
CA GLY A 112 6.06 -12.61 -0.13
C GLY A 112 7.59 -12.48 -0.20
N LEU A 113 8.14 -11.46 0.45
CA LEU A 113 9.58 -11.21 0.49
C LEU A 113 10.31 -12.30 1.28
N PHE A 114 9.75 -12.73 2.40
CA PHE A 114 10.29 -13.79 3.23
C PHE A 114 10.34 -15.12 2.45
N ILE A 115 9.27 -15.51 1.77
CA ILE A 115 9.26 -16.68 0.89
C ILE A 115 10.31 -16.52 -0.21
N TYR A 116 10.42 -15.36 -0.83
CA TYR A 116 11.38 -15.11 -1.92
C TYR A 116 12.83 -15.25 -1.48
N ARG A 117 13.20 -14.61 -0.36
CA ARG A 117 14.60 -14.54 0.14
C ARG A 117 14.91 -15.51 1.26
N GLY A 118 13.90 -16.13 1.86
CA GLY A 118 13.98 -16.80 3.14
C GLY A 118 14.90 -18.00 3.20
N ASN A 119 15.60 -18.08 4.30
CA ASN A 119 16.29 -19.27 4.76
C ASN A 119 15.32 -20.08 5.62
N PHE A 120 14.86 -21.22 5.11
CA PHE A 120 13.81 -22.05 5.71
C PHE A 120 14.21 -22.83 6.98
N LYS A 121 15.33 -22.50 7.63
CA LYS A 121 15.60 -23.04 8.96
C LYS A 121 14.56 -22.51 9.96
N ILE A 122 13.86 -23.41 10.64
CA ILE A 122 12.73 -23.11 11.56
C ILE A 122 13.09 -22.00 12.57
N LYS A 123 14.30 -22.03 13.13
CA LYS A 123 14.77 -21.01 14.07
C LYS A 123 14.81 -19.60 13.47
N ASN A 124 15.23 -19.48 12.21
CA ASN A 124 15.25 -18.19 11.49
C ASN A 124 13.85 -17.71 11.13
N ILE A 125 12.96 -18.63 10.77
CA ILE A 125 11.57 -18.33 10.47
C ILE A 125 10.91 -17.68 11.69
N LEU A 126 10.95 -18.36 12.83
CA LEU A 126 10.35 -17.89 14.07
C LEU A 126 10.94 -16.54 14.52
N LYS A 127 12.27 -16.39 14.43
CA LYS A 127 12.94 -15.13 14.76
C LYS A 127 12.41 -13.95 13.92
N LYS A 128 12.31 -14.13 12.59
CA LYS A 128 11.87 -13.05 11.69
C LYS A 128 10.39 -12.70 11.89
N ILE A 129 9.54 -13.71 12.04
CA ILE A 129 8.11 -13.51 12.34
C ILE A 129 7.94 -12.77 13.68
N LEU A 130 8.64 -13.21 14.72
CA LEU A 130 8.57 -12.58 16.03
C LEU A 130 9.10 -11.14 15.98
N MET A 131 10.22 -10.91 15.28
CA MET A 131 10.77 -9.57 15.10
C MET A 131 9.78 -8.64 14.38
N PHE A 132 9.16 -9.10 13.29
CA PHE A 132 8.16 -8.32 12.56
C PHE A 132 6.95 -8.02 13.44
N ALA A 133 6.40 -9.03 14.13
CA ALA A 133 5.24 -8.89 15.00
C ALA A 133 5.51 -7.93 16.18
N LEU A 134 6.62 -8.13 16.90
CA LEU A 134 7.01 -7.26 18.03
C LEU A 134 7.28 -5.83 17.57
N SER A 135 7.88 -5.65 16.39
CA SER A 135 8.11 -4.32 15.82
C SER A 135 6.80 -3.61 15.47
N SER A 136 5.82 -4.34 14.96
CA SER A 136 4.49 -3.78 14.66
C SER A 136 3.76 -3.37 15.95
N VAL A 137 3.80 -4.22 16.97
CA VAL A 137 3.24 -3.92 18.30
C VAL A 137 3.95 -2.72 18.93
N LEU A 138 5.27 -2.64 18.83
CA LEU A 138 6.04 -1.52 19.35
C LEU A 138 5.70 -0.21 18.64
N ALA A 139 5.57 -0.23 17.30
CA ALA A 139 5.16 0.94 16.52
C ALA A 139 3.77 1.44 16.97
N ALA A 140 2.80 0.54 17.11
CA ALA A 140 1.47 0.87 17.63
C ALA A 140 1.52 1.35 19.09
N GLY A 141 2.36 0.75 19.92
CA GLY A 141 2.58 1.15 21.31
C GLY A 141 3.10 2.58 21.45
N LEU A 142 4.03 3.01 20.57
CA LEU A 142 4.57 4.38 20.58
C LEU A 142 3.48 5.45 20.32
N VAL A 143 2.42 5.11 19.61
CA VAL A 143 1.31 6.02 19.30
C VAL A 143 0.00 5.63 20.03
N SER A 144 0.08 4.76 21.04
CA SER A 144 -1.08 4.26 21.77
C SER A 144 -1.88 5.36 22.47
N PHE A 145 -1.23 6.45 22.87
CA PHE A 145 -1.89 7.62 23.45
C PHE A 145 -2.94 8.25 22.52
N MET A 146 -2.81 8.04 21.21
CA MET A 146 -3.78 8.47 20.20
C MET A 146 -4.69 7.30 19.80
N LEU A 147 -4.14 6.11 19.58
CA LEU A 147 -4.91 4.97 19.07
C LEU A 147 -5.96 4.46 20.07
N ILE A 148 -5.69 4.50 21.40
CA ILE A 148 -6.64 4.02 22.41
C ILE A 148 -7.87 4.93 22.49
N PRO A 149 -7.76 6.28 22.64
CA PRO A 149 -8.92 7.17 22.60
C PRO A 149 -9.68 7.08 21.28
N LEU A 150 -8.95 6.95 20.15
CA LEU A 150 -9.55 6.79 18.83
C LEU A 150 -10.41 5.51 18.75
N ALA A 151 -9.88 4.37 19.18
CA ALA A 151 -10.62 3.11 19.18
C ALA A 151 -11.89 3.20 20.04
N HIS A 152 -11.80 3.85 21.20
CA HIS A 152 -12.96 4.10 22.06
C HIS A 152 -13.99 5.02 21.37
N SER A 153 -13.54 6.07 20.71
CA SER A 153 -14.42 6.97 19.97
C SER A 153 -15.12 6.27 18.81
N LEU A 154 -14.37 5.47 18.04
CA LEU A 154 -14.93 4.70 16.92
C LEU A 154 -15.97 3.68 17.38
N SER A 155 -15.78 3.01 18.53
CA SER A 155 -16.76 2.06 19.06
C SER A 155 -18.10 2.69 19.45
N SER A 156 -18.15 4.02 19.61
CA SER A 156 -19.35 4.79 19.95
C SER A 156 -20.08 5.35 18.74
N ILE A 157 -19.55 5.17 17.54
CA ILE A 157 -20.13 5.68 16.29
C ILE A 157 -20.91 4.53 15.61
N SER A 158 -22.09 4.86 15.06
CA SER A 158 -22.96 3.91 14.35
C SER A 158 -22.31 3.22 13.14
N ALA A 159 -21.25 3.80 12.58
CA ALA A 159 -20.49 3.21 11.48
C ALA A 159 -19.81 1.88 11.81
N THR A 160 -19.69 1.50 13.09
CA THR A 160 -19.09 0.22 13.52
C THR A 160 -20.10 -0.94 13.63
N GLY A 161 -21.36 -0.69 13.25
CA GLY A 161 -22.46 -1.65 13.34
C GLY A 161 -22.76 -2.41 12.05
N ASP A 162 -21.91 -2.29 11.04
CA ASP A 162 -22.13 -2.95 9.76
C ASP A 162 -22.08 -4.46 9.87
N THR A 163 -23.08 -5.13 9.30
CA THR A 163 -23.09 -6.59 9.22
C THR A 163 -22.10 -7.06 8.16
N PHE A 164 -21.49 -8.22 8.39
CA PHE A 164 -20.56 -8.80 7.44
C PHE A 164 -21.27 -9.03 6.09
N PRO A 165 -20.75 -8.46 4.98
CA PRO A 165 -21.44 -8.51 3.70
C PRO A 165 -21.48 -9.92 3.12
N GLU A 166 -22.53 -10.21 2.34
CA GLU A 166 -22.59 -11.43 1.56
C GLU A 166 -21.47 -11.49 0.52
N LEU A 167 -21.03 -12.70 0.21
CA LEU A 167 -20.00 -12.92 -0.80
C LEU A 167 -20.57 -12.59 -2.18
N SER A 168 -20.20 -11.45 -2.71
CA SER A 168 -20.58 -10.98 -4.05
C SER A 168 -19.41 -10.30 -4.77
N SER A 169 -19.59 -10.08 -6.06
CA SER A 169 -18.64 -9.33 -6.89
C SER A 169 -19.11 -7.89 -7.02
N SER A 170 -18.26 -6.94 -6.70
CA SER A 170 -18.57 -5.51 -6.75
C SER A 170 -18.67 -4.98 -8.18
N PHE A 171 -17.91 -5.55 -9.12
CA PHE A 171 -17.89 -5.11 -10.52
C PHE A 171 -17.49 -6.24 -11.48
N LYS A 172 -17.73 -6.03 -12.77
CA LYS A 172 -17.32 -6.98 -13.82
C LYS A 172 -15.80 -6.96 -13.99
N ILE A 173 -15.20 -8.14 -14.15
CA ILE A 173 -13.76 -8.30 -14.36
C ILE A 173 -13.26 -7.51 -15.58
N SER A 174 -14.06 -7.47 -16.66
CA SER A 174 -13.73 -6.68 -17.86
C SER A 174 -13.52 -5.21 -17.53
N ASP A 175 -14.41 -4.62 -16.75
CA ASP A 175 -14.41 -3.20 -16.43
C ASP A 175 -13.20 -2.84 -15.59
N PHE A 176 -12.86 -3.69 -14.63
CA PHE A 176 -11.64 -3.56 -13.83
C PHE A 176 -10.36 -3.61 -14.69
N ILE A 177 -10.28 -4.55 -15.65
CA ILE A 177 -9.14 -4.64 -16.57
C ILE A 177 -9.02 -3.36 -17.41
N PHE A 178 -10.14 -2.89 -17.98
CA PHE A 178 -10.15 -1.65 -18.75
C PHE A 178 -9.75 -0.43 -17.93
N ASN A 179 -10.07 -0.40 -16.64
CA ASN A 179 -9.71 0.71 -15.76
C ASN A 179 -8.19 0.87 -15.51
N HIS A 180 -7.38 -0.11 -15.91
CA HIS A 180 -5.92 0.01 -15.91
C HIS A 180 -5.36 0.77 -17.13
N PHE A 181 -6.17 1.11 -18.11
CA PHE A 181 -5.74 1.78 -19.33
C PHE A 181 -6.12 3.26 -19.34
N THR A 182 -5.44 4.03 -20.20
CA THR A 182 -5.76 5.44 -20.41
C THR A 182 -7.10 5.63 -21.12
N GLY A 183 -7.76 6.75 -20.87
CA GLY A 183 -9.01 7.13 -21.56
C GLY A 183 -10.28 6.53 -20.97
N VAL A 184 -10.19 5.82 -19.87
CA VAL A 184 -11.35 5.34 -19.10
C VAL A 184 -11.90 6.48 -18.24
N ASN A 185 -13.23 6.56 -18.12
CA ASN A 185 -13.89 7.58 -17.30
C ASN A 185 -13.42 7.52 -15.85
N ARG A 186 -13.28 8.70 -15.25
CA ARG A 186 -12.90 8.81 -13.83
C ARG A 186 -14.02 8.25 -12.95
N THR A 187 -13.63 7.45 -11.98
CA THR A 187 -14.54 6.82 -11.01
C THR A 187 -14.66 7.62 -9.70
N VAL A 188 -14.04 8.80 -9.63
CA VAL A 188 -13.97 9.64 -8.42
C VAL A 188 -15.30 10.36 -8.11
N PHE A 189 -16.21 10.45 -9.07
CA PHE A 189 -17.51 11.05 -8.83
C PHE A 189 -18.53 9.94 -8.56
N ALA A 190 -19.14 9.98 -7.38
CA ALA A 190 -20.30 9.18 -7.06
C ALA A 190 -21.38 9.44 -8.13
N SER A 191 -21.43 8.59 -9.12
CA SER A 191 -22.57 8.45 -10.01
C SER A 191 -23.27 7.17 -9.61
N ASP A 192 -24.54 7.04 -9.91
CA ASP A 192 -25.42 5.90 -9.60
C ASP A 192 -24.93 4.54 -10.18
N THR A 193 -23.74 4.51 -10.76
CA THR A 193 -23.04 3.31 -11.24
C THR A 193 -21.91 2.97 -10.28
N LEU A 194 -21.80 1.70 -9.91
CA LEU A 194 -20.79 1.15 -9.01
C LEU A 194 -19.40 1.76 -9.30
N PRO A 195 -18.76 2.41 -8.33
CA PRO A 195 -17.47 3.04 -8.51
C PRO A 195 -16.40 1.97 -8.74
N LEU A 196 -15.67 2.10 -9.85
CA LEU A 196 -14.49 1.27 -10.10
C LEU A 196 -13.28 1.86 -9.36
N PRO A 197 -12.40 1.04 -8.77
CA PRO A 197 -11.23 1.55 -8.07
C PRO A 197 -10.26 2.26 -9.03
N ASN A 198 -9.62 3.34 -8.57
CA ASN A 198 -8.62 4.09 -9.32
C ASN A 198 -7.27 3.38 -9.31
N VAL A 199 -7.12 2.37 -10.17
CA VAL A 199 -5.98 1.45 -10.20
C VAL A 199 -4.97 1.72 -11.33
N TYR A 200 -5.10 2.84 -12.06
CA TYR A 200 -4.21 3.16 -13.17
C TYR A 200 -2.76 3.40 -12.71
N PRO A 201 -1.80 2.49 -13.01
CA PRO A 201 -0.42 2.62 -12.55
C PRO A 201 0.48 3.37 -13.56
N GLY A 202 -0.07 3.83 -14.67
CA GLY A 202 0.67 4.34 -15.83
C GLY A 202 0.99 3.27 -16.88
N MET A 203 0.86 3.64 -18.16
CA MET A 203 1.09 2.72 -19.29
C MET A 203 2.48 2.08 -19.26
N LEU A 204 3.52 2.85 -18.91
CA LEU A 204 4.88 2.30 -18.82
C LEU A 204 4.96 1.17 -17.79
N THR A 205 4.32 1.34 -16.64
CA THR A 205 4.31 0.31 -15.59
C THR A 205 3.61 -0.97 -16.07
N LEU A 206 2.49 -0.86 -16.78
CA LEU A 206 1.80 -2.02 -17.35
C LEU A 206 2.67 -2.79 -18.34
N VAL A 207 3.33 -2.08 -19.25
CA VAL A 207 4.27 -2.69 -20.19
C VAL A 207 5.42 -3.39 -19.48
N LEU A 208 6.00 -2.74 -18.43
CA LEU A 208 7.10 -3.30 -17.67
C LEU A 208 6.67 -4.55 -16.87
N ILE A 209 5.45 -4.59 -16.34
CA ILE A 209 4.91 -5.80 -15.68
C ILE A 209 4.89 -6.97 -16.65
N LEU A 210 4.37 -6.78 -17.87
CA LEU A 210 4.36 -7.82 -18.90
C LEU A 210 5.78 -8.27 -19.23
N LEU A 211 6.72 -7.34 -19.41
CA LEU A 211 8.12 -7.64 -19.70
C LEU A 211 8.80 -8.43 -18.56
N ILE A 212 8.44 -8.19 -17.29
CA ILE A 212 8.95 -8.98 -16.17
C ILE A 212 8.56 -10.45 -16.32
N PHE A 213 7.29 -10.72 -16.66
CA PHE A 213 6.83 -12.11 -16.84
C PHE A 213 7.44 -12.79 -18.07
N MET A 214 7.71 -12.05 -19.15
CA MET A 214 8.34 -12.56 -20.36
C MET A 214 9.86 -12.75 -20.21
N ASN A 215 10.53 -12.01 -19.31
CA ASN A 215 11.98 -12.03 -19.19
C ASN A 215 12.47 -13.33 -18.55
N LYS A 216 13.16 -14.17 -19.32
CA LYS A 216 13.71 -15.47 -18.88
C LYS A 216 14.82 -15.35 -17.82
N LYS A 217 15.43 -14.16 -17.66
CA LYS A 217 16.50 -13.94 -16.66
C LYS A 217 15.94 -13.72 -15.26
N ILE A 218 14.65 -13.43 -15.12
CA ILE A 218 13.99 -13.23 -13.83
C ILE A 218 13.58 -14.58 -13.26
N ASN A 219 13.94 -14.79 -11.98
CA ASN A 219 13.68 -16.03 -11.26
C ASN A 219 12.17 -16.37 -11.27
N LEU A 220 11.85 -17.62 -11.61
CA LEU A 220 10.47 -18.13 -11.65
C LEU A 220 9.76 -17.97 -10.29
N LYS A 221 10.47 -18.18 -9.19
CA LYS A 221 9.94 -18.01 -7.84
C LYS A 221 9.45 -16.57 -7.61
N PHE A 222 10.21 -15.57 -8.07
CA PHE A 222 9.79 -14.16 -8.01
C PHE A 222 8.51 -13.93 -8.81
N LYS A 223 8.44 -14.44 -10.04
CA LYS A 223 7.26 -14.29 -10.90
C LYS A 223 6.02 -14.90 -10.27
N ILE A 224 6.12 -16.11 -9.72
CA ILE A 224 4.99 -16.80 -9.08
C ILE A 224 4.51 -16.01 -7.86
N ILE A 225 5.40 -15.57 -6.99
CA ILE A 225 5.03 -14.77 -5.81
C ILE A 225 4.38 -13.46 -6.23
N SER A 226 4.96 -12.76 -7.20
CA SER A 226 4.39 -11.51 -7.72
C SER A 226 3.00 -11.72 -8.34
N LEU A 227 2.81 -12.81 -9.09
CA LEU A 227 1.50 -13.15 -9.67
C LEU A 227 0.46 -13.43 -8.58
N ILE A 228 0.82 -14.20 -7.55
CA ILE A 228 -0.07 -14.50 -6.42
C ILE A 228 -0.49 -13.20 -5.72
N ILE A 229 0.46 -12.29 -5.47
CA ILE A 229 0.17 -10.99 -4.83
C ILE A 229 -0.74 -10.13 -5.72
N ILE A 230 -0.47 -10.05 -7.02
CA ILE A 230 -1.32 -9.31 -7.98
C ILE A 230 -2.74 -9.89 -7.99
N LEU A 231 -2.89 -11.21 -8.08
CA LEU A 231 -4.20 -11.87 -8.05
C LEU A 231 -4.91 -11.65 -6.71
N PHE A 232 -4.19 -11.71 -5.60
CA PHE A 232 -4.76 -11.42 -4.28
C PHE A 232 -5.34 -10.00 -4.22
N PHE A 233 -4.62 -8.99 -4.70
CA PHE A 233 -5.15 -7.62 -4.77
C PHE A 233 -6.32 -7.50 -5.73
N PHE A 234 -6.25 -8.16 -6.88
CA PHE A 234 -7.36 -8.20 -7.83
C PHE A 234 -8.66 -8.71 -7.17
N PHE A 235 -8.58 -9.82 -6.43
CA PHE A 235 -9.74 -10.34 -5.69
C PHE A 235 -10.13 -9.44 -4.52
N SER A 236 -9.18 -8.79 -3.86
CA SER A 236 -9.45 -7.86 -2.75
C SER A 236 -10.25 -6.64 -3.19
N PHE A 237 -10.06 -6.16 -4.41
CA PHE A 237 -10.85 -5.05 -4.95
C PHE A 237 -12.25 -5.47 -5.39
N ASN A 238 -12.45 -6.73 -5.79
CA ASN A 238 -13.70 -7.17 -6.39
C ASN A 238 -14.63 -7.94 -5.45
N VAL A 239 -14.09 -8.61 -4.45
CA VAL A 239 -14.86 -9.46 -3.55
C VAL A 239 -15.29 -8.64 -2.33
N THR A 240 -16.59 -8.42 -2.17
CA THR A 240 -17.17 -7.58 -1.11
C THR A 240 -16.68 -7.90 0.30
N THR A 241 -16.52 -9.19 0.62
CA THR A 241 -16.02 -9.63 1.93
C THR A 241 -14.55 -9.26 2.17
N LEU A 242 -13.71 -9.30 1.13
CA LEU A 242 -12.31 -8.89 1.22
C LEU A 242 -12.19 -7.37 1.27
N ASP A 243 -12.96 -6.66 0.46
CA ASP A 243 -13.03 -5.21 0.47
C ASP A 243 -13.44 -4.69 1.85
N PHE A 244 -14.45 -5.28 2.48
CA PHE A 244 -14.88 -4.99 3.83
C PHE A 244 -13.75 -5.15 4.87
N VAL A 245 -12.91 -6.19 4.74
CA VAL A 245 -11.73 -6.36 5.62
C VAL A 245 -10.71 -5.26 5.39
N TRP A 246 -10.46 -4.83 4.15
CA TRP A 246 -9.54 -3.73 3.84
C TRP A 246 -10.02 -2.40 4.40
N HIS A 247 -11.33 -2.18 4.50
CA HIS A 247 -11.94 -0.97 5.05
C HIS A 247 -12.21 -1.05 6.56
N ALA A 248 -11.45 -1.87 7.28
CA ALA A 248 -11.54 -2.03 8.74
C ALA A 248 -12.94 -2.45 9.22
N PHE A 249 -13.57 -3.36 8.48
CA PHE A 249 -14.91 -3.88 8.74
C PHE A 249 -16.02 -2.84 8.61
N HIS A 250 -15.85 -1.92 7.67
CA HIS A 250 -16.86 -0.96 7.25
C HIS A 250 -17.25 -1.16 5.79
N VAL A 251 -18.50 -0.86 5.48
CA VAL A 251 -18.94 -0.67 4.09
C VAL A 251 -18.49 0.73 3.67
N PRO A 252 -17.65 0.87 2.63
CA PRO A 252 -17.28 2.20 2.14
C PRO A 252 -18.55 2.91 1.64
N ASN A 253 -18.76 4.11 2.12
CA ASN A 253 -19.90 4.99 1.75
C ASN A 253 -19.52 5.97 0.64
N ASP A 254 -18.57 5.63 -0.22
CA ASP A 254 -17.99 6.49 -1.25
C ASP A 254 -18.60 6.26 -2.64
#